data_91f98bfebebb71a64e5c8ad75444a9ec
#
_entry.id   91f98bfebebb71a64e5c8ad75444a9ec
#
_cell.length_a   1.000
_cell.length_b   1.000
_cell.length_c   1.000
_cell.angle_alpha   90.00
_cell.angle_beta   90.00
_cell.angle_gamma   90.00
#
_symmetry.space_group_name_H-M   'P 1'
#
loop_
_entity.id
_entity.type
_entity.pdbx_description
1 polymer ?
#
loop_
_entity_poly.entity_id
_entity_poly.type
_entity_poly.pdbx_seq_one_letter_code
_entity_poly.pdbx_strand_id
1 'polypeptide(L)'
;LVRMPLAEVLTRHGGAVLFVAAGTLFAVGGAVLNVYGLSYATARGTSPGGYLVMISAVTALGLAFQPFWARLSDRIGRRPVFTTSCLVAAVLYFVYLPALGTGNLWLVGLASTAMLAAWSAANAVSAAWFAELFPTAVRYTGAAFGGQLGMIVVGFAPAIMTSLEGPGSLGWLPVAGFGAGCLMLAAGAAFLAGETVHRRL
;
A
#
# COMPACT_ATOMS: atom_id res chain seq x y z
N LEU A 1 22.04 -24.89 8.62
CA LEU A 1 20.57 -24.92 8.51
C LEU A 1 19.98 -24.57 9.87
N VAL A 2 19.20 -23.50 9.94
CA VAL A 2 18.51 -23.08 11.17
C VAL A 2 17.39 -24.06 11.47
N ARG A 3 17.44 -24.72 12.64
CA ARG A 3 16.45 -25.76 13.01
C ARG A 3 15.05 -25.19 13.27
N MET A 4 14.95 -23.92 13.69
CA MET A 4 13.67 -23.24 13.95
C MET A 4 13.75 -21.77 13.46
N PRO A 5 13.60 -21.50 12.16
CA PRO A 5 13.78 -20.15 11.59
C PRO A 5 12.84 -19.11 12.19
N LEU A 6 11.60 -19.49 12.50
CA LEU A 6 10.60 -18.58 13.08
C LEU A 6 10.99 -18.13 14.50
N ALA A 7 11.48 -19.05 15.34
CA ALA A 7 11.92 -18.69 16.69
C ALA A 7 13.11 -17.71 16.65
N GLU A 8 14.06 -17.93 15.75
CA GLU A 8 15.20 -17.03 15.56
C GLU A 8 14.74 -15.64 15.05
N VAL A 9 13.82 -15.59 14.11
CA VAL A 9 13.23 -14.34 13.61
C VAL A 9 12.59 -13.55 14.74
N LEU A 10 11.75 -14.17 15.56
CA LEU A 10 11.03 -13.49 16.63
C LEU A 10 11.94 -13.01 17.74
N THR A 11 12.96 -13.80 18.12
CA THR A 11 13.84 -13.48 19.25
C THR A 11 14.97 -12.52 18.88
N ARG A 12 15.50 -12.59 17.65
CA ARG A 12 16.68 -11.82 17.24
C ARG A 12 16.37 -10.70 16.25
N HIS A 13 15.27 -10.82 15.49
CA HIS A 13 14.91 -9.90 14.41
C HIS A 13 13.51 -9.31 14.55
N GLY A 14 12.94 -9.30 15.77
CA GLY A 14 11.59 -8.77 16.03
C GLY A 14 11.39 -7.33 15.57
N GLY A 15 12.39 -6.48 15.68
CA GLY A 15 12.35 -5.11 15.15
C GLY A 15 12.17 -5.06 13.63
N ALA A 16 12.90 -5.91 12.88
CA ALA A 16 12.73 -6.00 11.43
C ALA A 16 11.33 -6.55 11.06
N VAL A 17 10.79 -7.49 11.83
CA VAL A 17 9.41 -7.99 11.65
C VAL A 17 8.40 -6.86 11.82
N LEU A 18 8.54 -6.03 12.84
CA LEU A 18 7.64 -4.89 13.07
C LEU A 18 7.76 -3.85 11.96
N PHE A 19 8.97 -3.58 11.44
CA PHE A 19 9.15 -2.69 10.30
C PHE A 19 8.48 -3.22 9.03
N VAL A 20 8.60 -4.52 8.76
CA VAL A 20 7.93 -5.14 7.62
C VAL A 20 6.42 -5.14 7.81
N ALA A 21 5.91 -5.44 9.00
CA ALA A 21 4.49 -5.40 9.31
C ALA A 21 3.90 -3.99 9.11
N ALA A 22 4.54 -2.98 9.68
CA ALA A 22 4.13 -1.59 9.52
C ALA A 22 4.30 -1.12 8.05
N GLY A 23 5.39 -1.49 7.40
CA GLY A 23 5.63 -1.22 5.99
C GLY A 23 4.53 -1.80 5.09
N THR A 24 4.04 -3.01 5.39
CA THR A 24 2.99 -3.69 4.61
C THR A 24 1.65 -2.94 4.63
N LEU A 25 1.43 -2.02 5.57
CA LEU A 25 0.23 -1.17 5.58
C LEU A 25 0.06 -0.34 4.31
N PHE A 26 1.11 -0.15 3.51
CA PHE A 26 0.96 0.50 2.19
C PHE A 26 -0.08 -0.22 1.31
N ALA A 27 -0.29 -1.53 1.51
CA ALA A 27 -1.21 -2.34 0.73
C ALA A 27 -2.70 -1.96 0.94
N VAL A 28 -3.01 -1.14 1.96
CA VAL A 28 -4.34 -0.51 2.13
C VAL A 28 -4.72 0.32 0.90
N GLY A 29 -3.74 0.92 0.19
CA GLY A 29 -3.97 1.59 -1.09
C GLY A 29 -4.57 0.68 -2.16
N GLY A 30 -4.12 -0.56 -2.25
CA GLY A 30 -4.70 -1.56 -3.15
C GLY A 30 -6.10 -2.02 -2.72
N ALA A 31 -6.33 -2.18 -1.42
CA ALA A 31 -7.64 -2.55 -0.89
C ALA A 31 -8.70 -1.47 -1.16
N VAL A 32 -8.34 -0.19 -1.06
CA VAL A 32 -9.27 0.90 -1.37
C VAL A 32 -9.59 0.98 -2.85
N LEU A 33 -8.61 0.78 -3.73
CA LEU A 33 -8.83 0.82 -5.18
C LEU A 33 -9.75 -0.30 -5.66
N ASN A 34 -9.55 -1.53 -5.17
CA ASN A 34 -10.19 -2.71 -5.73
C ASN A 34 -11.47 -3.13 -4.97
N VAL A 35 -11.57 -2.89 -3.68
CA VAL A 35 -12.67 -3.37 -2.84
C VAL A 35 -13.55 -2.22 -2.36
N TYR A 36 -13.00 -1.35 -1.53
CA TYR A 36 -13.78 -0.25 -0.95
C TYR A 36 -14.28 0.72 -2.02
N GLY A 37 -13.44 1.06 -3.02
CA GLY A 37 -13.79 1.99 -4.10
C GLY A 37 -14.99 1.52 -4.92
N LEU A 38 -15.09 0.23 -5.22
CA LEU A 38 -16.25 -0.35 -5.90
C LEU A 38 -17.52 -0.16 -5.06
N SER A 39 -17.50 -0.55 -3.79
CA SER A 39 -18.62 -0.45 -2.89
C SER A 39 -19.07 1.01 -2.72
N TYR A 40 -18.14 1.91 -2.48
CA TYR A 40 -18.38 3.32 -2.27
C TYR A 40 -18.94 4.03 -3.51
N ALA A 41 -18.38 3.77 -4.70
CA ALA A 41 -18.84 4.36 -5.96
C ALA A 41 -20.21 3.86 -6.37
N THR A 42 -20.49 2.56 -6.18
CA THR A 42 -21.80 1.98 -6.53
C THR A 42 -22.90 2.46 -5.60
N ALA A 43 -22.64 2.63 -4.32
CA ALA A 43 -23.59 3.22 -3.37
C ALA A 43 -23.99 4.67 -3.75
N ARG A 44 -23.19 5.34 -4.59
CA ARG A 44 -23.42 6.72 -5.08
C ARG A 44 -23.88 6.80 -6.54
N GLY A 45 -24.36 5.68 -7.09
CA GLY A 45 -25.00 5.64 -8.41
C GLY A 45 -24.06 5.32 -9.57
N THR A 46 -22.76 5.05 -9.34
CA THR A 46 -21.87 4.54 -10.40
C THR A 46 -22.26 3.11 -10.74
N SER A 47 -22.38 2.78 -12.02
CA SER A 47 -22.67 1.40 -12.42
C SER A 47 -21.52 0.46 -12.05
N PRO A 48 -21.81 -0.70 -11.42
CA PRO A 48 -20.76 -1.67 -11.06
C PRO A 48 -19.93 -2.11 -12.25
N GLY A 49 -20.56 -2.38 -13.39
CA GLY A 49 -19.85 -2.76 -14.62
C GLY A 49 -18.95 -1.66 -15.14
N GLY A 50 -19.41 -0.40 -15.14
CA GLY A 50 -18.59 0.74 -15.55
C GLY A 50 -17.37 0.92 -14.65
N TYR A 51 -17.54 0.80 -13.34
CA TYR A 51 -16.41 0.86 -12.40
C TYR A 51 -15.41 -0.28 -12.63
N LEU A 52 -15.87 -1.52 -12.80
CA LEU A 52 -15.00 -2.68 -13.02
C LEU A 52 -14.21 -2.57 -14.32
N VAL A 53 -14.81 -2.12 -15.40
CA VAL A 53 -14.10 -1.88 -16.67
C VAL A 53 -13.05 -0.78 -16.49
N MET A 54 -13.41 0.32 -15.86
CA MET A 54 -12.52 1.45 -15.58
C MET A 54 -11.32 1.00 -14.72
N ILE A 55 -11.56 0.33 -13.59
CA ILE A 55 -10.46 -0.09 -12.70
C ILE A 55 -9.57 -1.16 -13.34
N SER A 56 -10.13 -2.01 -14.19
CA SER A 56 -9.34 -2.98 -14.98
C SER A 56 -8.39 -2.28 -15.94
N ALA A 57 -8.86 -1.24 -16.65
CA ALA A 57 -8.03 -0.43 -17.52
C ALA A 57 -6.93 0.31 -16.73
N VAL A 58 -7.28 0.90 -15.60
CA VAL A 58 -6.33 1.56 -14.70
C VAL A 58 -5.27 0.56 -14.19
N THR A 59 -5.69 -0.63 -13.78
CA THR A 59 -4.77 -1.67 -13.31
C THR A 59 -3.84 -2.17 -14.42
N ALA A 60 -4.34 -2.28 -15.65
CA ALA A 60 -3.50 -2.61 -16.80
C ALA A 60 -2.41 -1.55 -17.04
N LEU A 61 -2.73 -0.26 -16.91
CA LEU A 61 -1.72 0.80 -16.93
C LEU A 61 -0.69 0.66 -15.79
N GLY A 62 -1.11 0.17 -14.64
CA GLY A 62 -0.25 -0.10 -13.49
C GLY A 62 0.88 -1.08 -13.80
N LEU A 63 0.68 -2.04 -14.70
CA LEU A 63 1.72 -2.96 -15.14
C LEU A 63 2.90 -2.24 -15.80
N ALA A 64 2.65 -1.12 -16.49
CA ALA A 64 3.70 -0.31 -17.09
C ALA A 64 4.46 0.54 -16.05
N PHE A 65 3.80 0.94 -14.96
CA PHE A 65 4.43 1.74 -13.91
C PHE A 65 5.42 0.94 -13.06
N GLN A 66 5.16 -0.34 -12.79
CA GLN A 66 5.98 -1.14 -11.89
C GLN A 66 7.45 -1.27 -12.34
N PRO A 67 7.79 -1.65 -13.60
CA PRO A 67 9.18 -1.73 -14.03
C PRO A 67 9.88 -0.36 -14.04
N PHE A 68 9.14 0.72 -14.27
CA PHE A 68 9.68 2.09 -14.17
C PHE A 68 10.11 2.39 -12.74
N TRP A 69 9.24 2.15 -11.76
CA TRP A 69 9.53 2.37 -10.34
C TRP A 69 10.65 1.46 -9.81
N ALA A 70 10.68 0.19 -10.25
CA ALA A 70 11.75 -0.73 -9.89
C ALA A 70 13.11 -0.19 -10.35
N ARG A 71 13.24 0.19 -11.62
CA ARG A 71 14.49 0.78 -12.16
C ARG A 71 14.87 2.08 -11.46
N LEU A 72 13.89 2.92 -11.14
CA LEU A 72 14.15 4.16 -10.41
C LEU A 72 14.68 3.87 -9.02
N SER A 73 14.10 2.88 -8.32
CA SER A 73 14.53 2.50 -6.97
C SER A 73 15.94 1.91 -6.92
N ASP A 74 16.37 1.23 -7.98
CA ASP A 74 17.73 0.73 -8.10
C ASP A 74 18.76 1.86 -8.25
N ARG A 75 18.34 3.05 -8.74
CA ARG A 75 19.20 4.22 -8.92
C ARG A 75 19.27 5.14 -7.71
N ILE A 76 18.10 5.47 -7.14
CA ILE A 76 18.00 6.48 -6.07
C ILE A 76 17.83 5.88 -4.67
N GLY A 77 17.68 4.56 -4.59
CA GLY A 77 17.46 3.83 -3.34
C GLY A 77 16.02 3.36 -3.15
N ARG A 78 15.85 2.30 -2.38
CA ARG A 78 14.53 1.70 -2.15
C ARG A 78 13.73 2.49 -1.13
N ARG A 79 14.39 2.95 -0.06
CA ARG A 79 13.78 3.75 1.00
C ARG A 79 13.14 5.04 0.48
N PRO A 80 13.81 5.94 -0.28
CA PRO A 80 13.19 7.17 -0.75
C PRO A 80 12.02 6.90 -1.67
N VAL A 81 12.10 5.92 -2.59
CA VAL A 81 10.98 5.58 -3.49
C VAL A 81 9.78 5.10 -2.70
N PHE A 82 9.95 4.20 -1.74
CA PHE A 82 8.86 3.70 -0.91
C PHE A 82 8.24 4.80 -0.05
N THR A 83 9.07 5.59 0.63
CA THR A 83 8.59 6.66 1.54
C THR A 83 7.82 7.74 0.77
N THR A 84 8.38 8.25 -0.33
CA THR A 84 7.70 9.27 -1.15
C THR A 84 6.41 8.73 -1.76
N SER A 85 6.39 7.50 -2.23
CA SER A 85 5.21 6.81 -2.73
C SER A 85 4.08 6.79 -1.68
N CYS A 86 4.38 6.36 -0.46
CA CYS A 86 3.40 6.32 0.62
C CYS A 86 2.89 7.71 0.99
N LEU A 87 3.75 8.73 1.05
CA LEU A 87 3.35 10.11 1.36
C LEU A 87 2.46 10.70 0.26
N VAL A 88 2.82 10.51 -1.02
CA VAL A 88 2.00 10.97 -2.15
C VAL A 88 0.66 10.25 -2.16
N ALA A 89 0.63 8.93 -1.97
CA ALA A 89 -0.60 8.17 -1.90
C ALA A 89 -1.49 8.59 -0.71
N ALA A 90 -0.89 8.95 0.44
CA ALA A 90 -1.64 9.46 1.60
C ALA A 90 -2.37 10.77 1.26
N VAL A 91 -1.73 11.70 0.55
CA VAL A 91 -2.38 12.93 0.08
C VAL A 91 -3.47 12.62 -0.95
N LEU A 92 -3.21 11.68 -1.86
CA LEU A 92 -4.16 11.32 -2.91
C LEU A 92 -5.45 10.67 -2.37
N TYR A 93 -5.50 10.14 -1.14
CA TYR A 93 -6.75 9.71 -0.50
C TYR A 93 -7.78 10.84 -0.43
N PHE A 94 -7.32 12.07 -0.13
CA PHE A 94 -8.17 13.26 -0.04
C PHE A 94 -8.63 13.80 -1.40
N VAL A 95 -8.07 13.31 -2.49
CA VAL A 95 -8.52 13.59 -3.87
C VAL A 95 -9.37 12.43 -4.40
N TYR A 96 -8.95 11.20 -4.15
CA TYR A 96 -9.59 10.00 -4.68
C TYR A 96 -11.00 9.78 -4.13
N LEU A 97 -11.19 9.87 -2.81
CA LEU A 97 -12.50 9.60 -2.20
C LEU A 97 -13.59 10.60 -2.61
N PRO A 98 -13.35 11.93 -2.65
CA PRO A 98 -14.32 12.86 -3.23
C PRO A 98 -14.61 12.58 -4.69
N ALA A 99 -13.61 12.23 -5.50
CA ALA A 99 -13.80 11.90 -6.91
C ALA A 99 -14.74 10.70 -7.09
N LEU A 100 -14.62 9.66 -6.25
CA LEU A 100 -15.55 8.52 -6.22
C LEU A 100 -17.01 8.96 -5.97
N GLY A 101 -17.19 9.98 -5.13
CA GLY A 101 -18.53 10.52 -4.79
C GLY A 101 -19.21 11.29 -5.92
N THR A 102 -18.49 11.66 -6.99
CA THR A 102 -19.05 12.45 -8.10
C THR A 102 -19.90 11.65 -9.08
N GLY A 103 -19.77 10.33 -9.09
CA GLY A 103 -20.40 9.45 -10.10
C GLY A 103 -19.84 9.61 -11.52
N ASN A 104 -18.88 10.51 -11.74
CA ASN A 104 -18.25 10.75 -13.03
C ASN A 104 -17.08 9.78 -13.25
N LEU A 105 -17.28 8.77 -14.12
CA LEU A 105 -16.28 7.74 -14.40
C LEU A 105 -14.92 8.29 -14.89
N TRP A 106 -14.90 9.43 -15.59
CA TRP A 106 -13.65 10.04 -16.02
C TRP A 106 -12.85 10.61 -14.86
N LEU A 107 -13.50 11.32 -13.95
CA LEU A 107 -12.84 11.84 -12.73
C LEU A 107 -12.39 10.70 -11.82
N VAL A 108 -13.24 9.68 -11.64
CA VAL A 108 -12.88 8.48 -10.88
C VAL A 108 -11.67 7.79 -11.53
N GLY A 109 -11.66 7.63 -12.85
CA GLY A 109 -10.55 7.01 -13.58
C GLY A 109 -9.24 7.77 -13.45
N LEU A 110 -9.27 9.10 -13.57
CA LEU A 110 -8.07 9.95 -13.39
C LEU A 110 -7.53 9.86 -11.95
N ALA A 111 -8.42 9.99 -10.96
CA ALA A 111 -8.04 9.88 -9.55
C ALA A 111 -7.50 8.48 -9.20
N SER A 112 -8.13 7.42 -9.73
CA SER A 112 -7.67 6.04 -9.57
C SER A 112 -6.29 5.83 -10.22
N THR A 113 -6.06 6.41 -11.40
CA THR A 113 -4.76 6.31 -12.10
C THR A 113 -3.66 7.01 -11.30
N ALA A 114 -3.93 8.21 -10.78
CA ALA A 114 -2.98 8.92 -9.92
C ALA A 114 -2.65 8.13 -8.64
N MET A 115 -3.69 7.61 -7.97
CA MET A 115 -3.55 6.79 -6.77
C MET A 115 -2.77 5.50 -7.05
N LEU A 116 -3.08 4.81 -8.18
CA LEU A 116 -2.37 3.60 -8.61
C LEU A 116 -0.91 3.89 -8.94
N ALA A 117 -0.63 4.98 -9.66
CA ALA A 117 0.74 5.36 -10.00
C ALA A 117 1.60 5.60 -8.76
N ALA A 118 1.06 6.31 -7.77
CA ALA A 118 1.73 6.51 -6.49
C ALA A 118 1.90 5.18 -5.73
N TRP A 119 0.82 4.43 -5.51
CA TRP A 119 0.85 3.18 -4.77
C TRP A 119 1.76 2.12 -5.43
N SER A 120 1.79 2.04 -6.76
CA SER A 120 2.59 1.04 -7.50
C SER A 120 4.10 1.19 -7.26
N ALA A 121 4.58 2.36 -6.89
CA ALA A 121 5.98 2.57 -6.55
C ALA A 121 6.37 1.85 -5.25
N ALA A 122 5.55 1.95 -4.19
CA ALA A 122 5.76 1.17 -2.97
C ALA A 122 5.65 -0.33 -3.25
N ASN A 123 4.65 -0.74 -4.05
CA ASN A 123 4.44 -2.14 -4.40
C ASN A 123 5.64 -2.73 -5.17
N ALA A 124 6.21 -1.98 -6.11
CA ALA A 124 7.35 -2.44 -6.92
C ALA A 124 8.61 -2.73 -6.09
N VAL A 125 8.82 -1.99 -5.00
CA VAL A 125 10.07 -2.11 -4.21
C VAL A 125 9.89 -2.91 -2.92
N SER A 126 8.68 -3.08 -2.42
CA SER A 126 8.39 -3.66 -1.11
C SER A 126 8.96 -5.07 -0.94
N ALA A 127 8.74 -5.97 -1.90
CA ALA A 127 9.13 -7.37 -1.78
C ALA A 127 10.64 -7.53 -1.64
N ALA A 128 11.42 -6.84 -2.47
CA ALA A 128 12.87 -6.88 -2.42
C ALA A 128 13.40 -6.22 -1.14
N TRP A 129 12.88 -5.01 -0.83
CA TRP A 129 13.34 -4.25 0.32
C TRP A 129 13.03 -4.94 1.65
N PHE A 130 11.83 -5.51 1.82
CA PHE A 130 11.47 -6.25 3.03
C PHE A 130 12.35 -7.49 3.23
N ALA A 131 12.69 -8.19 2.14
CA ALA A 131 13.60 -9.32 2.21
C ALA A 131 15.03 -8.92 2.64
N GLU A 132 15.51 -7.76 2.22
CA GLU A 132 16.84 -7.24 2.54
C GLU A 132 17.02 -6.82 4.01
N LEU A 133 15.94 -6.65 4.76
CA LEU A 133 15.99 -6.35 6.19
C LEU A 133 16.43 -7.55 7.05
N PHE A 134 16.47 -8.76 6.48
CA PHE A 134 16.82 -9.98 7.19
C PHE A 134 18.10 -10.62 6.66
N PRO A 135 18.92 -11.26 7.54
CA PRO A 135 20.03 -12.11 7.13
C PRO A 135 19.56 -13.25 6.21
N THR A 136 20.41 -13.70 5.31
CA THR A 136 20.10 -14.72 4.29
C THR A 136 19.47 -15.99 4.88
N ALA A 137 19.95 -16.44 6.06
CA ALA A 137 19.48 -17.66 6.72
C ALA A 137 18.01 -17.65 7.11
N VAL A 138 17.43 -16.47 7.42
CA VAL A 138 16.05 -16.31 7.92
C VAL A 138 15.23 -15.32 7.08
N ARG A 139 15.79 -14.82 5.98
CA ARG A 139 15.22 -13.79 5.11
C ARG A 139 13.79 -14.10 4.67
N TYR A 140 13.58 -15.28 4.13
CA TYR A 140 12.27 -15.68 3.62
C TYR A 140 11.22 -15.75 4.74
N THR A 141 11.57 -16.39 5.85
CA THR A 141 10.68 -16.55 7.00
C THR A 141 10.34 -15.20 7.65
N GLY A 142 11.35 -14.32 7.81
CA GLY A 142 11.16 -13.00 8.42
C GLY A 142 10.30 -12.08 7.56
N ALA A 143 10.57 -11.99 6.27
CA ALA A 143 9.79 -11.17 5.35
C ALA A 143 8.35 -11.67 5.21
N ALA A 144 8.16 -12.99 5.08
CA ALA A 144 6.83 -13.60 4.99
C ALA A 144 6.02 -13.38 6.28
N PHE A 145 6.60 -13.64 7.45
CA PHE A 145 5.91 -13.50 8.72
C PHE A 145 5.55 -12.04 9.01
N GLY A 146 6.51 -11.11 8.85
CA GLY A 146 6.25 -9.67 9.02
C GLY A 146 5.18 -9.16 8.06
N GLY A 147 5.26 -9.56 6.78
CA GLY A 147 4.26 -9.21 5.77
C GLY A 147 2.86 -9.70 6.14
N GLN A 148 2.71 -10.94 6.60
CA GLN A 148 1.40 -11.48 6.99
C GLN A 148 0.80 -10.77 8.21
N LEU A 149 1.60 -10.33 9.17
CA LEU A 149 1.11 -9.52 10.28
C LEU A 149 0.51 -8.19 9.79
N GLY A 150 1.17 -7.51 8.86
CA GLY A 150 0.62 -6.29 8.25
C GLY A 150 -0.64 -6.57 7.42
N MET A 151 -0.68 -7.68 6.68
CA MET A 151 -1.82 -8.08 5.86
C MET A 151 -3.09 -8.36 6.67
N ILE A 152 -2.99 -8.69 7.97
CA ILE A 152 -4.17 -8.80 8.84
C ILE A 152 -4.93 -7.46 8.86
N VAL A 153 -4.24 -6.36 9.09
CA VAL A 153 -4.86 -5.02 9.10
C VAL A 153 -5.41 -4.66 7.72
N VAL A 154 -4.62 -4.93 6.67
CA VAL A 154 -5.03 -4.68 5.27
C VAL A 154 -6.29 -5.46 4.91
N GLY A 155 -6.42 -6.71 5.34
CA GLY A 155 -7.60 -7.54 5.09
C GLY A 155 -8.88 -6.99 5.72
N PHE A 156 -8.78 -6.37 6.89
CA PHE A 156 -9.91 -5.72 7.55
C PHE A 156 -10.14 -4.27 7.09
N ALA A 157 -9.22 -3.68 6.33
CA ALA A 157 -9.29 -2.28 5.94
C ALA A 157 -10.61 -1.90 5.24
N PRO A 158 -11.17 -2.66 4.28
CA PRO A 158 -12.44 -2.30 3.67
C PRO A 158 -13.61 -2.25 4.67
N ALA A 159 -13.66 -3.18 5.63
CA ALA A 159 -14.68 -3.20 6.68
C ALA A 159 -14.53 -2.02 7.64
N ILE A 160 -13.29 -1.70 8.03
CA ILE A 160 -13.00 -0.53 8.87
C ILE A 160 -13.41 0.74 8.13
N MET A 161 -13.04 0.89 6.86
CA MET A 161 -13.39 2.05 6.05
C MET A 161 -14.92 2.24 5.95
N THR A 162 -15.65 1.16 5.72
CA THR A 162 -17.12 1.21 5.68
C THR A 162 -17.73 1.64 7.03
N SER A 163 -17.17 1.18 8.15
CA SER A 163 -17.64 1.56 9.48
C SER A 163 -17.30 3.00 9.86
N LEU A 164 -16.24 3.57 9.27
CA LEU A 164 -15.82 4.95 9.49
C LEU A 164 -16.57 5.95 8.60
N GLU A 165 -17.31 5.47 7.61
CA GLU A 165 -18.07 6.33 6.71
C GLU A 165 -19.16 7.05 7.47
N GLY A 166 -19.05 8.38 7.54
CA GLY A 166 -20.01 9.24 8.23
C GLY A 166 -21.12 9.74 7.30
N PRO A 167 -22.18 10.34 7.87
CA PRO A 167 -23.24 10.98 7.10
C PRO A 167 -22.77 12.31 6.48
N GLY A 168 -23.42 12.72 5.39
CA GLY A 168 -23.23 14.02 4.75
C GLY A 168 -22.06 14.08 3.77
N SER A 169 -21.81 15.29 3.28
CA SER A 169 -20.82 15.52 2.20
C SER A 169 -19.37 15.27 2.59
N LEU A 170 -19.05 15.30 3.87
CA LEU A 170 -17.71 15.05 4.42
C LEU A 170 -17.56 13.67 5.06
N GLY A 171 -18.55 12.79 4.92
CA GLY A 171 -18.54 11.45 5.51
C GLY A 171 -17.36 10.56 5.06
N TRP A 172 -16.70 10.91 3.96
CA TRP A 172 -15.49 10.24 3.47
C TRP A 172 -14.20 10.64 4.24
N LEU A 173 -14.24 11.74 5.00
CA LEU A 173 -13.03 12.30 5.63
C LEU A 173 -12.38 11.34 6.65
N PRO A 174 -13.12 10.66 7.56
CA PRO A 174 -12.54 9.66 8.46
C PRO A 174 -11.91 8.49 7.71
N VAL A 175 -12.51 8.10 6.57
CA VAL A 175 -11.99 7.03 5.70
C VAL A 175 -10.66 7.44 5.08
N ALA A 176 -10.57 8.69 4.56
CA ALA A 176 -9.31 9.24 4.06
C ALA A 176 -8.25 9.30 5.15
N GLY A 177 -8.63 9.74 6.35
CA GLY A 177 -7.75 9.80 7.51
C GLY A 177 -7.18 8.43 7.89
N PHE A 178 -8.00 7.38 7.88
CA PHE A 178 -7.55 6.02 8.15
C PHE A 178 -6.57 5.52 7.08
N GLY A 179 -6.91 5.65 5.79
CA GLY A 179 -6.05 5.24 4.69
C GLY A 179 -4.73 5.99 4.66
N ALA A 180 -4.79 7.32 4.79
CA ALA A 180 -3.60 8.17 4.89
C ALA A 180 -2.76 7.82 6.13
N GLY A 181 -3.38 7.57 7.28
CA GLY A 181 -2.70 7.15 8.51
C GLY A 181 -1.90 5.85 8.34
N CYS A 182 -2.50 4.84 7.70
CA CYS A 182 -1.80 3.59 7.37
C CYS A 182 -0.57 3.83 6.47
N LEU A 183 -0.71 4.68 5.44
CA LEU A 183 0.39 5.02 4.55
C LEU A 183 1.48 5.85 5.25
N MET A 184 1.10 6.75 6.15
CA MET A 184 2.07 7.50 6.95
C MET A 184 2.83 6.61 7.94
N LEU A 185 2.17 5.62 8.54
CA LEU A 185 2.83 4.60 9.37
C LEU A 185 3.81 3.77 8.55
N ALA A 186 3.42 3.36 7.33
CA ALA A 186 4.32 2.65 6.42
C ALA A 186 5.53 3.52 6.01
N ALA A 187 5.31 4.80 5.70
CA ALA A 187 6.38 5.75 5.40
C ALA A 187 7.32 5.96 6.60
N GLY A 188 6.77 6.09 7.80
CA GLY A 188 7.53 6.22 9.05
C GLY A 188 8.38 4.98 9.34
N ALA A 189 7.82 3.78 9.19
CA ALA A 189 8.56 2.53 9.30
C ALA A 189 9.73 2.48 8.30
N ALA A 190 9.46 2.86 7.05
CA ALA A 190 10.49 2.94 6.01
C ALA A 190 11.61 3.93 6.37
N PHE A 191 11.23 5.07 6.92
CA PHE A 191 12.20 6.08 7.34
C PHE A 191 13.13 5.57 8.45
N LEU A 192 12.61 4.78 9.38
CA LEU A 192 13.35 4.21 10.51
C LEU A 192 14.18 2.97 10.14
N ALA A 193 13.73 2.16 9.15
CA ALA A 193 14.39 0.92 8.77
C ALA A 193 15.75 1.11 8.06
N GLY A 194 15.99 2.28 7.47
CA GLY A 194 17.24 2.60 6.77
C GLY A 194 17.31 2.07 5.33
N GLU A 195 18.36 2.51 4.60
CA GLU A 195 18.60 2.13 3.20
C GLU A 195 19.38 0.80 3.11
N THR A 196 19.04 -0.01 2.13
CA THR A 196 19.61 -1.35 1.93
C THR A 196 20.36 -1.54 0.60
N VAL A 197 20.13 -0.67 -0.38
CA VAL A 197 20.66 -0.79 -1.76
C VAL A 197 22.19 -1.01 -1.84
N HIS A 198 22.95 -0.48 -0.89
CA HIS A 198 24.42 -0.62 -0.88
C HIS A 198 24.95 -1.62 0.16
N ARG A 199 24.08 -2.37 0.84
CA ARG A 199 24.52 -3.44 1.75
C ARG A 199 24.95 -4.63 0.92
N ARG A 200 26.24 -5.03 1.05
CA ARG A 200 26.69 -6.34 0.58
C ARG A 200 25.97 -7.41 1.41
N LEU A 201 25.14 -8.20 0.75
CA LEU A 201 24.36 -9.29 1.32
C LEU A 201 25.23 -10.54 1.51
#